data_a00d05b43302dd2ca51f54ae8ebc53a6
#
_entry.id   a00d05b43302dd2ca51f54ae8ebc53a6
#
_cell.length_a   1.000
_cell.length_b   1.000
_cell.length_c   1.000
_cell.angle_alpha   90.00
_cell.angle_beta   90.00
_cell.angle_gamma   90.00
#
_symmetry.space_group_name_H-M   'P 1'
#
loop_
_entity.id
_entity.type
_entity.pdbx_description
1 polymer ?
#
loop_
_entity_poly.entity_id
_entity_poly.type
_entity_poly.pdbx_seq_one_letter_code
_entity_poly.pdbx_strand_id
1 'polypeptide(L)'
;MLRLIFSRIGNGVLRLYDNGHILVRSLLPFLLLLAGNLILGGCGVVGILIAAVIDIIAILVLYSSKKDLQQIVNTAVRLGRGDLDLKVDLSDMHGENRELAEAVNGIGDGIKTAVEKSMKDERLKADLITNVSHDIKTPLTSIINFVNLLKREQIDNERAKGYIQVLDVKSQRLKQLTDDLVEASKITSGNISLQMERLDFKELVKQTCGEFDDKLKEKCLEMIVSLPPEPVYIEADPRRIWRVVENLFSNVCKYALEGTRVYLEIRRVRQDDREIAVFTMKNISAQALNIRAEELTERFIRGDISRSTEGSGLGLSIAQNLTTLQKGTFEIYLDGDLFKVQIGFSCLDVPQPEIEIQMR
;
A
#
# COMPACT_ATOMS: atom_id res chain seq x y z
N MET A 1 54.44 42.83 25.71
CA MET A 1 54.59 42.44 24.29
C MET A 1 54.17 41.01 24.02
N LEU A 2 54.67 40.00 24.71
CA LEU A 2 54.30 38.58 24.56
C LEU A 2 52.79 38.31 24.69
N ARG A 3 52.09 38.89 25.66
CA ARG A 3 50.63 38.70 25.89
C ARG A 3 49.76 39.21 24.73
N LEU A 4 50.17 40.26 24.02
CA LEU A 4 49.49 40.78 22.84
C LEU A 4 49.72 39.91 21.59
N ILE A 5 50.91 39.30 21.48
CA ILE A 5 51.20 38.37 20.37
C ILE A 5 50.42 37.09 20.54
N PHE A 6 50.35 36.52 21.75
CA PHE A 6 49.54 35.32 22.04
C PHE A 6 48.03 35.56 21.83
N SER A 7 47.52 36.73 22.22
CA SER A 7 46.12 37.09 21.96
C SER A 7 45.79 37.25 20.46
N ARG A 8 46.72 37.83 19.68
CA ARG A 8 46.55 37.96 18.23
C ARG A 8 46.63 36.62 17.50
N ILE A 9 47.55 35.73 17.92
CA ILE A 9 47.66 34.38 17.32
C ILE A 9 46.43 33.57 17.70
N GLY A 10 45.95 33.57 18.94
CA GLY A 10 44.76 32.89 19.39
C GLY A 10 43.50 33.35 18.66
N ASN A 11 43.30 34.66 18.48
CA ASN A 11 42.18 35.19 17.74
C ASN A 11 42.26 34.89 16.22
N GLY A 12 43.48 34.78 15.68
CA GLY A 12 43.69 34.36 14.29
C GLY A 12 43.29 32.89 14.05
N VAL A 13 43.72 32.02 14.97
CA VAL A 13 43.38 30.59 14.93
C VAL A 13 41.88 30.37 15.12
N LEU A 14 41.24 31.06 16.04
CA LEU A 14 39.79 31.02 16.25
C LEU A 14 39.02 31.48 14.99
N ARG A 15 39.44 32.53 14.32
CA ARG A 15 38.84 33.00 13.07
C ARG A 15 39.04 32.02 11.92
N LEU A 16 40.18 31.34 11.83
CA LEU A 16 40.44 30.28 10.86
C LEU A 16 39.58 29.05 11.12
N TYR A 17 39.34 28.73 12.40
CA TYR A 17 38.45 27.65 12.82
C TYR A 17 37.01 27.96 12.50
N ASP A 18 36.49 29.15 12.80
CA ASP A 18 35.09 29.55 12.61
C ASP A 18 34.71 29.73 11.14
N ASN A 19 35.63 30.25 10.30
CA ASN A 19 35.37 30.52 8.87
C ASN A 19 35.96 29.47 7.94
N GLY A 20 36.61 28.43 8.46
CA GLY A 20 37.29 27.41 7.66
C GLY A 20 36.33 26.36 7.08
N HIS A 21 36.65 25.88 5.86
CA HIS A 21 36.05 24.67 5.33
C HIS A 21 36.11 23.51 6.33
N ILE A 22 35.17 22.58 6.29
CA ILE A 22 35.10 21.37 7.14
C ILE A 22 36.45 20.67 7.30
N LEU A 23 37.29 20.64 6.25
CA LEU A 23 38.63 20.09 6.24
C LEU A 23 39.58 20.85 7.21
N VAL A 24 39.50 22.19 7.27
CA VAL A 24 40.32 22.99 8.15
C VAL A 24 39.89 22.79 9.62
N ARG A 25 38.60 22.75 9.87
CA ARG A 25 38.04 22.46 11.20
C ARG A 25 38.43 21.09 11.74
N SER A 26 38.50 20.06 10.85
CA SER A 26 38.89 18.70 11.26
C SER A 26 40.41 18.53 11.44
N LEU A 27 41.24 19.21 10.62
CA LEU A 27 42.72 19.04 10.66
C LEU A 27 43.39 19.94 11.66
N LEU A 28 42.86 21.16 11.92
CA LEU A 28 43.49 22.15 12.79
C LEU A 28 43.73 21.64 14.23
N PRO A 29 42.80 20.96 14.91
CA PRO A 29 43.03 20.37 16.23
C PRO A 29 44.17 19.36 16.26
N PHE A 30 44.30 18.53 15.22
CA PHE A 30 45.40 17.56 15.10
C PHE A 30 46.74 18.22 14.91
N LEU A 31 46.81 19.28 14.09
CA LEU A 31 48.05 20.05 13.89
C LEU A 31 48.49 20.75 15.17
N LEU A 32 47.53 21.32 15.93
CA LEU A 32 47.81 21.96 17.22
C LEU A 32 48.29 20.95 18.27
N LEU A 33 47.69 19.76 18.29
CA LEU A 33 48.05 18.66 19.18
C LEU A 33 49.49 18.16 18.86
N LEU A 34 49.79 17.98 17.54
CA LEU A 34 51.12 17.61 17.09
C LEU A 34 52.17 18.64 17.46
N ALA A 35 51.91 19.93 17.26
CA ALA A 35 52.81 21.03 17.63
C ALA A 35 53.04 21.09 19.16
N GLY A 36 51.97 20.91 19.95
CA GLY A 36 52.02 20.83 21.41
C GLY A 36 52.88 19.69 21.89
N ASN A 37 52.74 18.49 21.30
CA ASN A 37 53.56 17.33 21.65
C ASN A 37 55.02 17.50 21.31
N LEU A 38 55.36 18.17 20.19
CA LEU A 38 56.74 18.50 19.84
C LEU A 38 57.37 19.46 20.89
N ILE A 39 56.63 20.45 21.35
CA ILE A 39 57.12 21.41 22.36
C ILE A 39 57.31 20.74 23.71
N LEU A 40 56.32 19.92 24.15
CA LEU A 40 56.35 19.21 25.43
C LEU A 40 57.46 18.13 25.45
N GLY A 41 57.71 17.45 24.32
CA GLY A 41 58.82 16.48 24.20
C GLY A 41 60.21 17.07 24.44
N GLY A 42 60.41 18.37 24.12
CA GLY A 42 61.60 19.12 24.43
C GLY A 42 61.83 19.41 25.93
N CYS A 43 60.82 19.25 26.78
CA CYS A 43 60.85 19.49 28.23
C CYS A 43 61.27 18.26 29.05
N GLY A 44 61.76 17.20 28.44
CA GLY A 44 62.21 15.97 29.09
C GLY A 44 61.05 15.04 29.52
N VAL A 45 61.31 14.16 30.49
CA VAL A 45 60.34 13.09 30.88
C VAL A 45 59.01 13.62 31.36
N VAL A 46 58.99 14.74 32.09
CA VAL A 46 57.74 15.36 32.60
C VAL A 46 56.88 15.87 31.43
N GLY A 47 57.51 16.49 30.44
CA GLY A 47 56.78 16.95 29.24
C GLY A 47 56.16 15.81 28.45
N ILE A 48 56.87 14.68 28.31
CA ILE A 48 56.34 13.47 27.63
C ILE A 48 55.13 12.89 28.38
N LEU A 49 55.14 12.85 29.70
CA LEU A 49 54.03 12.37 30.52
C LEU A 49 52.79 13.27 30.36
N ILE A 50 52.97 14.60 30.35
CA ILE A 50 51.88 15.54 30.11
C ILE A 50 51.30 15.38 28.70
N ALA A 51 52.15 15.23 27.67
CA ALA A 51 51.73 14.99 26.31
C ALA A 51 50.89 13.72 26.19
N ALA A 52 51.33 12.62 26.84
CA ALA A 52 50.57 11.35 26.82
C ALA A 52 49.17 11.48 27.46
N VAL A 53 49.05 12.27 28.55
CA VAL A 53 47.72 12.53 29.15
C VAL A 53 46.82 13.34 28.23
N ILE A 54 47.37 14.36 27.55
CA ILE A 54 46.61 15.16 26.57
C ILE A 54 46.17 14.30 25.40
N ASP A 55 47.01 13.42 24.87
CA ASP A 55 46.68 12.51 23.79
C ASP A 55 45.57 11.53 24.17
N ILE A 56 45.61 10.96 25.37
CA ILE A 56 44.54 10.10 25.89
C ILE A 56 43.22 10.86 25.96
N ILE A 57 43.20 12.07 26.46
CA ILE A 57 41.99 12.92 26.53
C ILE A 57 41.47 13.19 25.10
N ALA A 58 42.35 13.55 24.17
CA ALA A 58 41.99 13.80 22.79
C ALA A 58 41.37 12.55 22.12
N ILE A 59 41.94 11.35 22.34
CA ILE A 59 41.41 10.08 21.85
C ILE A 59 40.01 9.81 22.43
N LEU A 60 39.79 10.04 23.73
CA LEU A 60 38.51 9.83 24.36
C LEU A 60 37.43 10.78 23.80
N VAL A 61 37.78 12.06 23.58
CA VAL A 61 36.86 13.04 22.96
C VAL A 61 36.51 12.62 21.51
N LEU A 62 37.49 12.20 20.72
CA LEU A 62 37.30 11.72 19.36
C LEU A 62 36.41 10.45 19.32
N TYR A 63 36.66 9.52 20.24
CA TYR A 63 35.87 8.31 20.36
C TYR A 63 34.39 8.64 20.69
N SER A 64 34.16 9.53 21.66
CA SER A 64 32.79 9.98 21.98
C SER A 64 32.11 10.61 20.78
N SER A 65 32.77 11.54 20.09
CA SER A 65 32.22 12.20 18.89
C SER A 65 31.89 11.20 17.76
N LYS A 66 32.73 10.17 17.56
CA LYS A 66 32.48 9.13 16.57
C LYS A 66 31.29 8.23 16.97
N LYS A 67 31.15 7.92 18.26
CA LYS A 67 30.00 7.17 18.79
C LYS A 67 28.68 7.93 18.54
N ASP A 68 28.67 9.24 18.83
CA ASP A 68 27.50 10.11 18.59
C ASP A 68 27.11 10.12 17.11
N LEU A 69 28.09 10.31 16.23
CA LEU A 69 27.86 10.29 14.78
C LEU A 69 27.28 8.94 14.31
N GLN A 70 27.80 7.83 14.83
CA GLN A 70 27.28 6.50 14.50
C GLN A 70 25.82 6.34 14.95
N GLN A 71 25.45 6.88 16.10
CA GLN A 71 24.07 6.87 16.58
C GLN A 71 23.15 7.70 15.66
N ILE A 72 23.59 8.89 15.24
CA ILE A 72 22.84 9.75 14.31
C ILE A 72 22.61 9.03 12.98
N VAL A 73 23.66 8.43 12.40
CA VAL A 73 23.58 7.69 11.13
C VAL A 73 22.62 6.51 11.25
N ASN A 74 22.72 5.72 12.30
CA ASN A 74 21.82 4.58 12.53
C ASN A 74 20.37 5.01 12.63
N THR A 75 20.09 6.10 13.36
CA THR A 75 18.73 6.65 13.49
C THR A 75 18.23 7.18 12.15
N ALA A 76 19.05 7.93 11.40
CA ALA A 76 18.68 8.42 10.07
C ALA A 76 18.34 7.29 9.08
N VAL A 77 19.12 6.19 9.09
CA VAL A 77 18.84 5.00 8.27
C VAL A 77 17.52 4.35 8.66
N ARG A 78 17.21 4.25 9.96
CA ARG A 78 15.94 3.67 10.43
C ARG A 78 14.75 4.58 10.11
N LEU A 79 14.88 5.90 10.26
CA LEU A 79 13.89 6.88 9.80
C LEU A 79 13.60 6.71 8.32
N GLY A 80 14.63 6.54 7.48
CA GLY A 80 14.49 6.30 6.05
C GLY A 80 13.79 4.97 5.70
N ARG A 81 13.72 4.01 6.64
CA ARG A 81 12.98 2.75 6.50
C ARG A 81 11.54 2.82 7.04
N GLY A 82 11.12 4.01 7.51
CA GLY A 82 9.76 4.24 7.99
C GLY A 82 9.55 4.14 9.51
N ASP A 83 10.60 3.98 10.30
CA ASP A 83 10.52 3.94 11.76
C ASP A 83 10.55 5.39 12.31
N LEU A 84 9.41 6.08 12.19
CA LEU A 84 9.28 7.52 12.43
C LEU A 84 9.20 7.90 13.93
N ASP A 85 9.09 6.94 14.83
CA ASP A 85 9.02 7.20 16.28
C ASP A 85 10.40 7.29 16.95
N LEU A 86 11.46 6.95 16.22
CA LEU A 86 12.81 7.01 16.70
C LEU A 86 13.35 8.44 16.73
N LYS A 87 14.03 8.76 17.83
CA LYS A 87 14.78 10.01 18.00
C LYS A 87 16.20 9.72 18.44
N VAL A 88 17.11 10.58 18.01
CA VAL A 88 18.47 10.63 18.52
C VAL A 88 18.42 11.24 19.92
N ASP A 89 19.04 10.59 20.90
CA ASP A 89 19.17 11.12 22.25
C ASP A 89 20.22 12.26 22.25
N LEU A 90 19.82 13.43 22.76
CA LEU A 90 20.62 14.66 22.75
C LEU A 90 21.34 14.90 24.07
N SER A 91 21.11 14.08 25.12
CA SER A 91 21.50 14.36 26.50
C SER A 91 23.02 14.55 26.67
N ASP A 92 23.83 13.74 25.98
CA ASP A 92 25.30 13.77 26.09
C ASP A 92 25.98 14.33 24.84
N MET A 93 25.23 14.81 23.85
CA MET A 93 25.74 15.31 22.58
C MET A 93 26.08 16.81 22.68
N HIS A 94 27.22 17.21 22.09
CA HIS A 94 27.71 18.57 22.10
C HIS A 94 28.16 19.03 20.70
N GLY A 95 28.19 20.37 20.48
CA GLY A 95 28.70 20.96 19.23
C GLY A 95 27.96 20.53 17.99
N GLU A 96 28.70 20.29 16.91
CA GLU A 96 28.16 19.96 15.57
C GLU A 96 27.32 18.67 15.56
N ASN A 97 27.66 17.65 16.35
CA ASN A 97 26.90 16.42 16.45
C ASN A 97 25.51 16.66 17.04
N ARG A 98 25.38 17.57 18.01
CA ARG A 98 24.09 17.94 18.59
C ARG A 98 23.19 18.65 17.54
N GLU A 99 23.73 19.62 16.81
CA GLU A 99 23.00 20.31 15.72
C GLU A 99 22.54 19.34 14.65
N LEU A 100 23.40 18.39 14.27
CA LEU A 100 23.05 17.36 13.31
C LEU A 100 21.96 16.41 13.84
N ALA A 101 22.04 16.02 15.11
CA ALA A 101 21.03 15.19 15.75
C ALA A 101 19.67 15.92 15.86
N GLU A 102 19.69 17.21 16.21
CA GLU A 102 18.48 18.06 16.22
C GLU A 102 17.86 18.19 14.83
N ALA A 103 18.68 18.35 13.78
CA ALA A 103 18.22 18.40 12.40
C ALA A 103 17.58 17.08 11.96
N VAL A 104 18.20 15.93 12.27
CA VAL A 104 17.66 14.60 11.97
C VAL A 104 16.33 14.36 12.70
N ASN A 105 16.25 14.73 13.99
CA ASN A 105 15.01 14.65 14.76
C ASN A 105 13.91 15.55 14.15
N GLY A 106 14.27 16.78 13.75
CA GLY A 106 13.35 17.71 13.09
C GLY A 106 12.81 17.18 11.76
N ILE A 107 13.66 16.52 10.96
CA ILE A 107 13.24 15.85 9.72
C ILE A 107 12.25 14.72 10.05
N GLY A 108 12.54 13.90 11.05
CA GLY A 108 11.66 12.82 11.51
C GLY A 108 10.27 13.33 11.92
N ASP A 109 10.24 14.37 12.77
CA ASP A 109 8.98 15.00 13.20
C ASP A 109 8.21 15.64 12.03
N GLY A 110 8.92 16.26 11.07
CA GLY A 110 8.33 16.82 9.85
C GLY A 110 7.69 15.76 8.97
N ILE A 111 8.37 14.64 8.72
CA ILE A 111 7.84 13.51 7.96
C ILE A 111 6.62 12.91 8.66
N LYS A 112 6.71 12.67 9.97
CA LYS A 112 5.60 12.15 10.79
C LYS A 112 4.35 13.03 10.67
N THR A 113 4.53 14.34 10.86
CA THR A 113 3.43 15.32 10.75
C THR A 113 2.84 15.34 9.33
N ALA A 114 3.65 15.25 8.29
CA ALA A 114 3.20 15.21 6.91
C ALA A 114 2.39 13.94 6.62
N VAL A 115 2.83 12.77 7.10
CA VAL A 115 2.13 11.49 6.97
C VAL A 115 0.80 11.52 7.73
N GLU A 116 0.79 11.98 8.98
CA GLU A 116 -0.43 12.09 9.80
C GLU A 116 -1.46 13.03 9.14
N LYS A 117 -1.01 14.17 8.61
CA LYS A 117 -1.87 15.10 7.87
C LYS A 117 -2.43 14.45 6.61
N SER A 118 -1.59 13.78 5.82
CA SER A 118 -2.03 13.08 4.61
C SER A 118 -3.07 12.00 4.93
N MET A 119 -2.85 11.21 5.98
CA MET A 119 -3.83 10.21 6.43
C MET A 119 -5.15 10.83 6.90
N LYS A 120 -5.08 11.97 7.59
CA LYS A 120 -6.27 12.72 8.03
C LYS A 120 -7.05 13.25 6.83
N ASP A 121 -6.37 13.83 5.83
CA ASP A 121 -6.99 14.34 4.62
C ASP A 121 -7.67 13.21 3.82
N GLU A 122 -7.03 12.04 3.72
CA GLU A 122 -7.63 10.86 3.08
C GLU A 122 -8.88 10.35 3.83
N ARG A 123 -8.84 10.33 5.18
CA ARG A 123 -10.02 9.97 5.99
C ARG A 123 -11.16 10.96 5.78
N LEU A 124 -10.88 12.27 5.80
CA LEU A 124 -11.88 13.30 5.54
C LEU A 124 -12.51 13.17 4.16
N LYS A 125 -11.71 12.91 3.11
CA LYS A 125 -12.22 12.63 1.77
C LYS A 125 -13.16 11.41 1.76
N ALA A 126 -12.77 10.34 2.45
CA ALA A 126 -13.56 9.12 2.53
C ALA A 126 -14.89 9.33 3.27
N ASP A 127 -14.87 10.07 4.39
CA ASP A 127 -16.09 10.41 5.15
C ASP A 127 -17.03 11.30 4.34
N LEU A 128 -16.50 12.30 3.61
CA LEU A 128 -17.28 13.13 2.70
C LEU A 128 -17.93 12.29 1.60
N ILE A 129 -17.18 11.39 0.94
CA ILE A 129 -17.71 10.49 -0.09
C ILE A 129 -18.82 9.60 0.49
N THR A 130 -18.63 9.06 1.69
CA THR A 130 -19.62 8.22 2.36
C THR A 130 -20.91 8.98 2.66
N ASN A 131 -20.82 10.20 3.20
CA ASN A 131 -21.97 11.04 3.54
C ASN A 131 -22.72 11.49 2.28
N VAL A 132 -22.01 12.00 1.27
CA VAL A 132 -22.61 12.42 -0.01
C VAL A 132 -23.30 11.23 -0.69
N SER A 133 -22.69 10.05 -0.65
CA SER A 133 -23.28 8.85 -1.26
C SER A 133 -24.52 8.39 -0.54
N HIS A 134 -24.60 8.51 0.79
CA HIS A 134 -25.82 8.27 1.56
C HIS A 134 -26.95 9.22 1.13
N ASP A 135 -26.63 10.51 0.97
CA ASP A 135 -27.59 11.54 0.57
C ASP A 135 -28.07 11.38 -0.89
N ILE A 136 -27.25 10.77 -1.76
CA ILE A 136 -27.63 10.37 -3.12
C ILE A 136 -28.46 9.08 -3.10
N LYS A 137 -28.18 8.13 -2.23
CA LYS A 137 -28.87 6.82 -2.18
C LYS A 137 -30.36 6.96 -1.86
N THR A 138 -30.72 7.87 -0.98
CA THR A 138 -32.11 8.10 -0.57
C THR A 138 -33.02 8.53 -1.72
N PRO A 139 -32.76 9.65 -2.46
CA PRO A 139 -33.58 10.04 -3.60
C PRO A 139 -33.52 9.02 -4.75
N LEU A 140 -32.37 8.37 -4.93
CA LEU A 140 -32.21 7.34 -5.96
C LEU A 140 -33.07 6.11 -5.69
N THR A 141 -33.17 5.67 -4.43
CA THR A 141 -34.09 4.58 -4.02
C THR A 141 -35.54 4.95 -4.34
N SER A 142 -35.94 6.20 -4.10
CA SER A 142 -37.25 6.70 -4.46
C SER A 142 -37.48 6.65 -5.98
N ILE A 143 -36.52 7.09 -6.79
CA ILE A 143 -36.60 7.03 -8.26
C ILE A 143 -36.79 5.57 -8.72
N ILE A 144 -35.99 4.64 -8.20
CA ILE A 144 -36.07 3.21 -8.52
C ILE A 144 -37.48 2.65 -8.17
N ASN A 145 -38.00 3.03 -6.98
CA ASN A 145 -39.32 2.58 -6.56
C ASN A 145 -40.44 3.09 -7.50
N PHE A 146 -40.40 4.37 -7.88
CA PHE A 146 -41.35 4.91 -8.83
C PHE A 146 -41.24 4.32 -10.21
N VAL A 147 -40.02 4.06 -10.71
CA VAL A 147 -39.80 3.34 -11.98
C VAL A 147 -40.41 1.93 -11.90
N ASN A 148 -40.21 1.21 -10.78
CA ASN A 148 -40.80 -0.12 -10.58
C ASN A 148 -42.32 -0.09 -10.51
N LEU A 149 -42.92 0.95 -9.91
CA LEU A 149 -44.38 1.15 -9.94
C LEU A 149 -44.87 1.39 -11.37
N LEU A 150 -44.23 2.30 -12.10
CA LEU A 150 -44.58 2.58 -13.51
C LEU A 150 -44.44 1.34 -14.40
N LYS A 151 -43.49 0.45 -14.16
CA LYS A 151 -43.35 -0.83 -14.90
C LYS A 151 -44.52 -1.79 -14.63
N ARG A 152 -45.21 -1.68 -13.51
CA ARG A 152 -46.36 -2.51 -13.15
C ARG A 152 -47.68 -1.94 -13.69
N GLU A 153 -47.70 -0.66 -14.06
CA GLU A 153 -48.89 -0.02 -14.63
C GLU A 153 -49.10 -0.51 -16.07
N GLN A 154 -50.39 -0.64 -16.46
CA GLN A 154 -50.78 -0.97 -17.83
C GLN A 154 -50.66 0.28 -18.72
N ILE A 155 -49.46 0.53 -19.21
CA ILE A 155 -49.17 1.66 -20.10
C ILE A 155 -49.30 1.22 -21.53
N ASP A 156 -50.29 1.69 -22.27
CA ASP A 156 -50.53 1.31 -23.69
C ASP A 156 -49.59 2.01 -24.68
N ASN A 157 -48.79 2.97 -24.20
CA ASN A 157 -47.88 3.73 -25.04
C ASN A 157 -46.48 3.09 -25.08
N GLU A 158 -46.11 2.49 -26.21
CA GLU A 158 -44.80 1.82 -26.42
C GLU A 158 -43.61 2.75 -26.25
N ARG A 159 -43.73 4.05 -26.58
CA ARG A 159 -42.66 5.03 -26.33
C ARG A 159 -42.47 5.27 -24.84
N ALA A 160 -43.58 5.33 -24.07
CA ALA A 160 -43.50 5.48 -22.62
C ALA A 160 -42.87 4.26 -21.96
N LYS A 161 -43.19 3.03 -22.41
CA LYS A 161 -42.49 1.81 -21.95
C LYS A 161 -40.99 1.88 -22.20
N GLY A 162 -40.59 2.33 -23.41
CA GLY A 162 -39.18 2.50 -23.76
C GLY A 162 -38.48 3.52 -22.82
N TYR A 163 -39.12 4.64 -22.48
CA TYR A 163 -38.55 5.62 -21.56
C TYR A 163 -38.41 5.08 -20.12
N ILE A 164 -39.38 4.31 -19.67
CA ILE A 164 -39.35 3.66 -18.34
C ILE A 164 -38.20 2.66 -18.28
N GLN A 165 -38.01 1.87 -19.34
CA GLN A 165 -36.88 0.93 -19.39
C GLN A 165 -35.54 1.62 -19.37
N VAL A 166 -35.36 2.73 -20.08
CA VAL A 166 -34.15 3.55 -20.02
C VAL A 166 -33.91 4.10 -18.61
N LEU A 167 -34.98 4.62 -17.96
CA LEU A 167 -34.90 5.13 -16.60
C LEU A 167 -34.51 4.04 -15.61
N ASP A 168 -35.07 2.84 -15.74
CA ASP A 168 -34.72 1.69 -14.90
C ASP A 168 -33.23 1.35 -15.02
N VAL A 169 -32.73 1.16 -16.24
CA VAL A 169 -31.32 0.86 -16.50
C VAL A 169 -30.42 1.96 -15.93
N LYS A 170 -30.75 3.24 -16.16
CA LYS A 170 -29.91 4.36 -15.70
C LYS A 170 -29.94 4.52 -14.17
N SER A 171 -31.08 4.30 -13.53
CA SER A 171 -31.20 4.38 -12.07
C SER A 171 -30.48 3.21 -11.37
N GLN A 172 -30.58 1.98 -11.89
CA GLN A 172 -29.82 0.83 -11.37
C GLN A 172 -28.31 1.05 -11.52
N ARG A 173 -27.89 1.59 -12.67
CA ARG A 173 -26.49 1.93 -12.89
C ARG A 173 -25.98 2.97 -11.88
N LEU A 174 -26.75 4.03 -11.64
CA LEU A 174 -26.35 5.07 -10.67
C LEU A 174 -26.24 4.49 -9.27
N LYS A 175 -27.16 3.59 -8.89
CA LYS A 175 -27.10 2.84 -7.63
C LYS A 175 -25.78 2.08 -7.52
N GLN A 176 -25.41 1.30 -8.54
CA GLN A 176 -24.15 0.54 -8.55
C GLN A 176 -22.93 1.46 -8.42
N LEU A 177 -22.91 2.59 -9.14
CA LEU A 177 -21.81 3.56 -9.07
C LEU A 177 -21.66 4.16 -7.66
N THR A 178 -22.78 4.48 -7.00
CA THR A 178 -22.73 5.00 -5.62
C THR A 178 -22.30 3.94 -4.61
N ASP A 179 -22.76 2.70 -4.75
CA ASP A 179 -22.38 1.60 -3.89
C ASP A 179 -20.86 1.29 -4.05
N ASP A 180 -20.34 1.22 -5.29
CA ASP A 180 -18.91 1.04 -5.59
C ASP A 180 -18.06 2.19 -5.00
N LEU A 181 -18.53 3.44 -5.10
CA LEU A 181 -17.83 4.62 -4.57
C LEU A 181 -17.72 4.59 -3.04
N VAL A 182 -18.82 4.23 -2.36
CA VAL A 182 -18.83 4.05 -0.89
C VAL A 182 -17.88 2.94 -0.47
N GLU A 183 -17.91 1.81 -1.18
CA GLU A 183 -17.05 0.68 -0.87
C GLU A 183 -15.57 1.05 -1.06
N ALA A 184 -15.20 1.66 -2.18
CA ALA A 184 -13.84 2.15 -2.43
C ALA A 184 -13.38 3.17 -1.37
N SER A 185 -14.28 4.06 -0.92
CA SER A 185 -14.02 5.03 0.14
C SER A 185 -13.74 4.36 1.49
N LYS A 186 -14.59 3.39 1.91
CA LYS A 186 -14.40 2.63 3.15
C LYS A 186 -13.11 1.82 3.17
N ILE A 187 -12.75 1.23 2.02
CA ILE A 187 -11.48 0.51 1.86
C ILE A 187 -10.30 1.45 2.13
N THR A 188 -10.32 2.64 1.52
CA THR A 188 -9.21 3.61 1.63
C THR A 188 -9.05 4.19 3.03
N SER A 189 -10.16 4.47 3.71
CA SER A 189 -10.13 5.01 5.07
C SER A 189 -9.78 3.97 6.15
N GLY A 190 -9.63 2.69 5.77
CA GLY A 190 -9.43 1.60 6.72
C GLY A 190 -10.67 1.28 7.58
N ASN A 191 -11.83 1.82 7.23
CA ASN A 191 -13.09 1.65 7.97
C ASN A 191 -13.87 0.38 7.53
N ILE A 192 -13.16 -0.67 7.10
CA ILE A 192 -13.76 -1.97 6.80
C ILE A 192 -13.44 -2.95 7.93
N SER A 193 -14.49 -3.47 8.55
CA SER A 193 -14.38 -4.64 9.43
C SER A 193 -14.45 -5.91 8.58
N LEU A 194 -13.49 -6.81 8.76
CA LEU A 194 -13.47 -8.13 8.13
C LEU A 194 -13.96 -9.17 9.14
N GLN A 195 -14.82 -10.06 8.67
CA GLN A 195 -15.25 -11.25 9.40
C GLN A 195 -14.51 -12.44 8.79
N MET A 196 -13.29 -12.67 9.26
CA MET A 196 -12.44 -13.74 8.76
C MET A 196 -12.97 -15.08 9.30
N GLU A 197 -13.25 -16.01 8.39
CA GLU A 197 -13.70 -17.36 8.74
C GLU A 197 -13.12 -18.40 7.77
N ARG A 198 -13.22 -19.64 8.13
CA ARG A 198 -12.82 -20.75 7.26
C ARG A 198 -13.83 -20.90 6.13
N LEU A 199 -13.37 -20.72 4.89
CA LEU A 199 -14.19 -20.72 3.68
C LEU A 199 -13.71 -21.79 2.72
N ASP A 200 -14.63 -22.59 2.15
CA ASP A 200 -14.34 -23.40 0.96
C ASP A 200 -14.37 -22.50 -0.28
N PHE A 201 -13.18 -22.08 -0.70
CA PHE A 201 -13.00 -21.17 -1.85
C PHE A 201 -13.45 -21.78 -3.16
N LYS A 202 -13.27 -23.09 -3.34
CA LYS A 202 -13.75 -23.82 -4.52
C LYS A 202 -15.28 -23.75 -4.61
N GLU A 203 -16.00 -23.98 -3.52
CA GLU A 203 -17.46 -23.97 -3.54
C GLU A 203 -18.01 -22.55 -3.77
N LEU A 204 -17.41 -21.52 -3.17
CA LEU A 204 -17.78 -20.12 -3.45
C LEU A 204 -17.61 -19.76 -4.94
N VAL A 205 -16.46 -20.11 -5.53
CA VAL A 205 -16.22 -19.85 -6.95
C VAL A 205 -17.19 -20.62 -7.84
N LYS A 206 -17.49 -21.85 -7.53
CA LYS A 206 -18.46 -22.68 -8.26
C LYS A 206 -19.87 -22.08 -8.21
N GLN A 207 -20.30 -21.60 -7.04
CA GLN A 207 -21.58 -20.90 -6.88
C GLN A 207 -21.62 -19.65 -7.73
N THR A 208 -20.56 -18.83 -7.71
CA THR A 208 -20.49 -17.60 -8.53
C THR A 208 -20.50 -17.92 -10.03
N CYS A 209 -19.86 -19.01 -10.47
CA CYS A 209 -19.99 -19.48 -11.85
C CYS A 209 -21.47 -19.71 -12.25
N GLY A 210 -22.26 -20.35 -11.39
CA GLY A 210 -23.68 -20.57 -11.62
C GLY A 210 -24.48 -19.26 -11.73
N GLU A 211 -24.17 -18.27 -10.88
CA GLU A 211 -24.85 -16.97 -10.90
C GLU A 211 -24.59 -16.15 -12.19
N PHE A 212 -23.44 -16.35 -12.83
CA PHE A 212 -23.05 -15.62 -14.04
C PHE A 212 -23.28 -16.40 -15.35
N ASP A 213 -23.71 -17.64 -15.30
CA ASP A 213 -23.86 -18.53 -16.47
C ASP A 213 -24.76 -17.91 -17.55
N ASP A 214 -25.93 -17.38 -17.18
CA ASP A 214 -26.85 -16.77 -18.14
C ASP A 214 -26.23 -15.51 -18.79
N LYS A 215 -25.56 -14.66 -18.01
CA LYS A 215 -24.91 -13.44 -18.54
C LYS A 215 -23.75 -13.76 -19.48
N LEU A 216 -23.02 -14.84 -19.22
CA LEU A 216 -21.93 -15.30 -20.11
C LEU A 216 -22.51 -15.87 -21.41
N LYS A 217 -23.62 -16.64 -21.33
CA LYS A 217 -24.32 -17.16 -22.51
C LYS A 217 -24.90 -16.04 -23.38
N GLU A 218 -25.47 -14.99 -22.80
CA GLU A 218 -25.94 -13.80 -23.53
C GLU A 218 -24.83 -13.16 -24.38
N LYS A 219 -23.57 -13.26 -23.92
CA LYS A 219 -22.38 -12.79 -24.62
C LYS A 219 -21.67 -13.85 -25.46
N CYS A 220 -22.30 -15.02 -25.63
CA CYS A 220 -21.72 -16.16 -26.33
C CYS A 220 -20.34 -16.55 -25.80
N LEU A 221 -20.08 -16.35 -24.50
CA LEU A 221 -18.82 -16.70 -23.84
C LEU A 221 -18.89 -18.14 -23.31
N GLU A 222 -17.94 -18.98 -23.73
CA GLU A 222 -17.81 -20.35 -23.26
C GLU A 222 -16.90 -20.39 -22.04
N MET A 223 -17.41 -20.84 -20.87
CA MET A 223 -16.61 -20.92 -19.65
C MET A 223 -15.96 -22.31 -19.51
N ILE A 224 -14.63 -22.33 -19.45
CA ILE A 224 -13.82 -23.53 -19.22
C ILE A 224 -13.33 -23.51 -17.79
N VAL A 225 -13.89 -24.37 -16.94
CA VAL A 225 -13.62 -24.40 -15.49
C VAL A 225 -12.76 -25.59 -15.14
N SER A 226 -11.64 -25.33 -14.46
CA SER A 226 -10.70 -26.34 -13.93
C SER A 226 -10.58 -26.17 -12.42
N LEU A 227 -11.23 -27.04 -11.64
CA LEU A 227 -11.20 -27.01 -10.18
C LEU A 227 -10.59 -28.31 -9.64
N PRO A 228 -9.85 -28.25 -8.53
CA PRO A 228 -9.33 -29.47 -7.90
C PRO A 228 -10.47 -30.34 -7.40
N PRO A 229 -10.28 -31.67 -7.33
CA PRO A 229 -11.32 -32.58 -6.83
C PRO A 229 -11.63 -32.32 -5.35
N GLU A 230 -10.62 -31.97 -4.57
CA GLU A 230 -10.72 -31.73 -3.14
C GLU A 230 -11.19 -30.31 -2.80
N PRO A 231 -11.85 -30.08 -1.63
CA PRO A 231 -12.17 -28.75 -1.14
C PRO A 231 -10.91 -27.91 -0.93
N VAL A 232 -10.98 -26.61 -1.16
CA VAL A 232 -9.86 -25.66 -0.97
C VAL A 232 -10.25 -24.67 0.12
N TYR A 233 -9.75 -24.88 1.32
CA TYR A 233 -10.04 -24.01 2.46
C TYR A 233 -9.05 -22.87 2.57
N ILE A 234 -9.57 -21.65 2.73
CA ILE A 234 -8.81 -20.43 3.00
C ILE A 234 -9.41 -19.72 4.22
N GLU A 235 -8.65 -18.83 4.86
CA GLU A 235 -9.15 -17.91 5.87
C GLU A 235 -9.48 -16.57 5.20
N ALA A 236 -10.77 -16.24 5.09
CA ALA A 236 -11.22 -15.03 4.41
C ALA A 236 -12.63 -14.62 4.88
N ASP A 237 -13.03 -13.39 4.58
CA ASP A 237 -14.41 -12.92 4.73
C ASP A 237 -15.22 -13.34 3.48
N PRO A 238 -16.21 -14.24 3.58
CA PRO A 238 -16.94 -14.79 2.44
C PRO A 238 -17.63 -13.73 1.60
N ARG A 239 -18.19 -12.70 2.25
CA ARG A 239 -18.88 -11.61 1.53
C ARG A 239 -17.89 -10.79 0.72
N ARG A 240 -16.70 -10.57 1.24
CA ARG A 240 -15.65 -9.80 0.56
C ARG A 240 -15.01 -10.60 -0.57
N ILE A 241 -14.76 -11.89 -0.36
CA ILE A 241 -14.26 -12.76 -1.43
C ILE A 241 -15.30 -12.94 -2.55
N TRP A 242 -16.56 -13.14 -2.20
CA TRP A 242 -17.63 -13.16 -3.21
C TRP A 242 -17.62 -11.87 -4.05
N ARG A 243 -17.51 -10.71 -3.41
CA ARG A 243 -17.43 -9.40 -4.09
C ARG A 243 -16.20 -9.28 -5.00
N VAL A 244 -15.05 -9.84 -4.59
CA VAL A 244 -13.85 -9.91 -5.44
C VAL A 244 -14.14 -10.72 -6.71
N VAL A 245 -14.66 -11.93 -6.55
CA VAL A 245 -14.95 -12.82 -7.68
C VAL A 245 -16.05 -12.23 -8.56
N GLU A 246 -17.12 -11.67 -7.99
CA GLU A 246 -18.18 -10.95 -8.71
C GLU A 246 -17.64 -9.82 -9.60
N ASN A 247 -16.72 -8.99 -9.06
CA ASN A 247 -16.09 -7.92 -9.84
C ASN A 247 -15.31 -8.46 -11.04
N LEU A 248 -14.63 -9.60 -10.90
CA LEU A 248 -13.91 -10.23 -12.00
C LEU A 248 -14.87 -10.78 -13.07
N PHE A 249 -15.93 -11.47 -12.68
CA PHE A 249 -16.94 -11.94 -13.60
C PHE A 249 -17.65 -10.79 -14.33
N SER A 250 -18.02 -9.73 -13.59
CA SER A 250 -18.61 -8.52 -14.17
C SER A 250 -17.68 -7.87 -15.20
N ASN A 251 -16.36 -7.87 -14.92
CA ASN A 251 -15.34 -7.37 -15.84
C ASN A 251 -15.32 -8.22 -17.14
N VAL A 252 -15.31 -9.55 -17.00
CA VAL A 252 -15.37 -10.47 -18.15
C VAL A 252 -16.63 -10.22 -19.00
N CYS A 253 -17.81 -10.18 -18.39
CA CYS A 253 -19.07 -9.93 -19.12
C CYS A 253 -19.08 -8.59 -19.88
N LYS A 254 -18.32 -7.59 -19.39
CA LYS A 254 -18.28 -6.25 -20.03
C LYS A 254 -17.23 -6.12 -21.12
N TYR A 255 -16.08 -6.77 -20.95
CA TYR A 255 -14.89 -6.48 -21.75
C TYR A 255 -14.35 -7.68 -22.54
N ALA A 256 -14.83 -8.89 -22.29
CA ALA A 256 -14.41 -10.03 -23.08
C ALA A 256 -14.96 -9.97 -24.52
N LEU A 257 -14.17 -10.43 -25.47
CA LEU A 257 -14.57 -10.56 -26.88
C LEU A 257 -15.64 -11.63 -26.98
N GLU A 258 -16.80 -11.26 -27.54
CA GLU A 258 -17.95 -12.18 -27.75
C GLU A 258 -17.54 -13.41 -28.56
N GLY A 259 -18.11 -14.56 -28.26
CA GLY A 259 -17.81 -15.83 -28.94
C GLY A 259 -16.46 -16.45 -28.56
N THR A 260 -15.79 -15.95 -27.54
CA THR A 260 -14.51 -16.51 -27.05
C THR A 260 -14.68 -17.32 -25.78
N ARG A 261 -13.57 -17.89 -25.29
CA ARG A 261 -13.53 -18.69 -24.08
C ARG A 261 -13.04 -17.87 -22.88
N VAL A 262 -13.62 -18.16 -21.72
CA VAL A 262 -13.19 -17.68 -20.42
C VAL A 262 -12.65 -18.87 -19.65
N TYR A 263 -11.37 -18.83 -19.29
CA TYR A 263 -10.72 -19.89 -18.52
C TYR A 263 -10.69 -19.50 -17.05
N LEU A 264 -11.22 -20.38 -16.21
CA LEU A 264 -11.20 -20.25 -14.76
C LEU A 264 -10.54 -21.47 -14.15
N GLU A 265 -9.59 -21.24 -13.27
CA GLU A 265 -8.83 -22.31 -12.65
C GLU A 265 -8.55 -22.01 -11.17
N ILE A 266 -8.65 -23.04 -10.32
CA ILE A 266 -8.09 -23.01 -8.96
C ILE A 266 -7.03 -24.11 -8.88
N ARG A 267 -5.83 -23.75 -8.44
CA ARG A 267 -4.73 -24.68 -8.16
C ARG A 267 -4.20 -24.49 -6.74
N ARG A 268 -3.73 -25.57 -6.14
CA ARG A 268 -2.86 -25.51 -4.97
C ARG A 268 -1.42 -25.49 -5.44
N VAL A 269 -0.66 -24.51 -5.01
CA VAL A 269 0.75 -24.32 -5.34
C VAL A 269 1.54 -24.30 -4.04
N ARG A 270 2.62 -25.04 -3.96
CA ARG A 270 3.54 -24.99 -2.81
C ARG A 270 4.61 -23.92 -3.07
N GLN A 271 4.65 -22.92 -2.19
CA GLN A 271 5.63 -21.84 -2.23
C GLN A 271 6.19 -21.65 -0.82
N ASP A 272 7.53 -21.65 -0.67
CA ASP A 272 8.23 -21.41 0.61
C ASP A 272 7.64 -22.22 1.80
N ASP A 273 7.43 -23.54 1.62
CA ASP A 273 6.83 -24.47 2.58
C ASP A 273 5.35 -24.20 2.97
N ARG A 274 4.66 -23.30 2.25
CA ARG A 274 3.23 -23.06 2.44
C ARG A 274 2.45 -23.46 1.20
N GLU A 275 1.26 -24.01 1.41
CA GLU A 275 0.30 -24.20 0.32
C GLU A 275 -0.50 -22.93 0.09
N ILE A 276 -0.57 -22.53 -1.18
CA ILE A 276 -1.32 -21.34 -1.63
C ILE A 276 -2.39 -21.82 -2.60
N ALA A 277 -3.63 -21.42 -2.36
CA ALA A 277 -4.71 -21.53 -3.32
C ALA A 277 -4.59 -20.38 -4.33
N VAL A 278 -4.33 -20.69 -5.58
CA VAL A 278 -4.23 -19.71 -6.67
C VAL A 278 -5.45 -19.83 -7.57
N PHE A 279 -6.30 -18.82 -7.54
CA PHE A 279 -7.39 -18.62 -8.50
C PHE A 279 -6.85 -17.88 -9.71
N THR A 280 -7.17 -18.34 -10.90
CA THR A 280 -6.79 -17.68 -12.16
C THR A 280 -8.01 -17.54 -13.05
N MET A 281 -8.24 -16.35 -13.59
CA MET A 281 -9.25 -16.09 -14.63
C MET A 281 -8.57 -15.46 -15.85
N LYS A 282 -8.92 -15.95 -17.06
CA LYS A 282 -8.34 -15.47 -18.32
C LYS A 282 -9.44 -15.31 -19.36
N ASN A 283 -9.38 -14.22 -20.11
CA ASN A 283 -10.24 -13.98 -21.26
C ASN A 283 -9.51 -13.15 -22.33
N ILE A 284 -10.01 -13.19 -23.55
CA ILE A 284 -9.58 -12.28 -24.61
C ILE A 284 -10.40 -11.00 -24.49
N SER A 285 -9.75 -9.85 -24.51
CA SER A 285 -10.40 -8.54 -24.49
C SER A 285 -11.00 -8.20 -25.86
N ALA A 286 -12.18 -7.59 -25.86
CA ALA A 286 -12.80 -7.06 -27.09
C ALA A 286 -12.03 -5.83 -27.65
N GLN A 287 -11.16 -5.23 -26.87
CA GLN A 287 -10.36 -4.05 -27.22
C GLN A 287 -8.90 -4.30 -26.91
N ALA A 288 -8.01 -3.72 -27.71
CA ALA A 288 -6.57 -3.80 -27.49
C ALA A 288 -6.18 -3.23 -26.11
N LEU A 289 -5.40 -3.99 -25.33
CA LEU A 289 -4.94 -3.62 -24.00
C LEU A 289 -3.58 -2.91 -24.09
N ASN A 290 -3.56 -1.69 -24.61
CA ASN A 290 -2.36 -0.87 -24.80
C ASN A 290 -1.98 -0.06 -23.54
N ILE A 291 -2.21 -0.63 -22.37
CA ILE A 291 -1.95 -0.02 -21.05
C ILE A 291 -1.16 -1.00 -20.17
N ARG A 292 -0.49 -0.48 -19.16
CA ARG A 292 0.20 -1.33 -18.19
C ARG A 292 -0.79 -1.96 -17.21
N ALA A 293 -0.45 -3.15 -16.71
CA ALA A 293 -1.30 -3.89 -15.77
C ALA A 293 -1.60 -3.08 -14.49
N GLU A 294 -0.61 -2.32 -14.00
CA GLU A 294 -0.74 -1.47 -12.82
C GLU A 294 -1.78 -0.37 -13.00
N GLU A 295 -1.88 0.19 -14.21
CA GLU A 295 -2.83 1.26 -14.53
C GLU A 295 -4.28 0.78 -14.47
N LEU A 296 -4.55 -0.53 -14.71
CA LEU A 296 -5.90 -1.10 -14.61
C LEU A 296 -6.47 -1.14 -13.18
N THR A 297 -5.61 -1.11 -12.19
CA THR A 297 -6.01 -1.11 -10.77
C THR A 297 -6.01 0.28 -10.15
N GLU A 298 -5.51 1.30 -10.86
CA GLU A 298 -5.64 2.69 -10.42
C GLU A 298 -7.12 3.12 -10.48
N ARG A 299 -7.50 3.95 -9.52
CA ARG A 299 -8.92 4.37 -9.39
C ARG A 299 -9.31 5.28 -10.53
N PHE A 300 -10.54 5.06 -11.03
CA PHE A 300 -11.13 5.88 -12.09
C PHE A 300 -10.39 5.85 -13.44
N ILE A 301 -9.35 5.02 -13.59
CA ILE A 301 -8.75 4.81 -14.89
C ILE A 301 -9.65 3.89 -15.71
N ARG A 302 -10.15 4.45 -16.78
CA ARG A 302 -10.76 3.73 -17.89
C ARG A 302 -9.80 3.89 -19.04
N GLY A 303 -9.41 2.81 -19.70
CA GLY A 303 -8.69 2.91 -20.97
C GLY A 303 -9.42 3.91 -21.87
N ASP A 304 -8.71 4.77 -22.60
CA ASP A 304 -9.26 5.91 -23.37
C ASP A 304 -10.45 5.54 -24.27
N ILE A 305 -10.59 4.28 -24.66
CA ILE A 305 -11.63 3.75 -25.54
C ILE A 305 -12.87 3.29 -24.76
N SER A 306 -12.76 3.03 -23.45
CA SER A 306 -13.86 2.52 -22.61
C SER A 306 -14.80 3.59 -22.04
N ARG A 307 -14.67 4.85 -22.44
CA ARG A 307 -15.59 5.94 -22.05
C ARG A 307 -17.04 5.69 -22.45
N SER A 308 -17.26 4.85 -23.47
CA SER A 308 -18.58 4.43 -23.96
C SER A 308 -19.11 3.15 -23.30
N THR A 309 -18.28 2.34 -22.64
CA THR A 309 -18.69 1.10 -21.99
C THR A 309 -19.25 1.33 -20.58
N GLU A 310 -20.21 0.49 -20.18
CA GLU A 310 -20.89 0.59 -18.88
C GLU A 310 -20.01 0.08 -17.73
N GLY A 311 -19.49 0.99 -16.87
CA GLY A 311 -18.74 0.59 -15.69
C GLY A 311 -18.32 1.78 -14.81
N SER A 312 -18.04 1.55 -13.51
CA SER A 312 -17.51 2.55 -12.58
C SER A 312 -16.02 2.83 -12.77
N GLY A 313 -15.28 1.89 -13.36
CA GLY A 313 -13.82 1.88 -13.35
C GLY A 313 -13.20 1.55 -11.98
N LEU A 314 -14.02 1.13 -11.02
CA LEU A 314 -13.59 0.83 -9.64
C LEU A 314 -13.53 -0.68 -9.34
N GLY A 315 -14.14 -1.54 -10.19
CA GLY A 315 -14.30 -2.96 -9.87
C GLY A 315 -12.97 -3.69 -9.64
N LEU A 316 -11.94 -3.48 -10.50
CA LEU A 316 -10.63 -4.11 -10.32
C LEU A 316 -9.87 -3.55 -9.12
N SER A 317 -9.91 -2.24 -8.88
CA SER A 317 -9.30 -1.65 -7.70
C SER A 317 -9.98 -2.10 -6.39
N ILE A 318 -11.30 -2.27 -6.37
CA ILE A 318 -12.03 -2.85 -5.24
C ILE A 318 -11.60 -4.30 -5.03
N ALA A 319 -11.55 -5.11 -6.09
CA ALA A 319 -11.13 -6.51 -6.01
C ALA A 319 -9.69 -6.65 -5.47
N GLN A 320 -8.75 -5.87 -5.97
CA GLN A 320 -7.36 -5.85 -5.49
C GLN A 320 -7.28 -5.47 -4.01
N ASN A 321 -7.91 -4.36 -3.63
CA ASN A 321 -7.84 -3.88 -2.26
C ASN A 321 -8.50 -4.85 -1.26
N LEU A 322 -9.68 -5.41 -1.59
CA LEU A 322 -10.35 -6.42 -0.75
C LEU A 322 -9.51 -7.69 -0.61
N THR A 323 -8.80 -8.10 -1.66
CA THR A 323 -7.87 -9.24 -1.60
C THR A 323 -6.69 -8.93 -0.68
N THR A 324 -6.05 -7.78 -0.85
CA THR A 324 -4.88 -7.35 -0.05
C THR A 324 -5.24 -7.17 1.43
N LEU A 325 -6.40 -6.57 1.73
CA LEU A 325 -6.89 -6.44 3.12
C LEU A 325 -7.04 -7.77 3.83
N GLN A 326 -7.32 -8.85 3.09
CA GLN A 326 -7.43 -10.21 3.59
C GLN A 326 -6.11 -11.00 3.48
N LYS A 327 -4.98 -10.30 3.31
CA LYS A 327 -3.62 -10.86 3.18
C LYS A 327 -3.44 -11.78 1.96
N GLY A 328 -4.30 -11.67 0.96
CA GLY A 328 -4.14 -12.33 -0.34
C GLY A 328 -3.23 -11.55 -1.27
N THR A 329 -2.79 -12.22 -2.35
CA THR A 329 -2.07 -11.61 -3.47
C THR A 329 -3.03 -11.37 -4.63
N PHE A 330 -2.84 -10.28 -5.38
CA PHE A 330 -3.64 -9.95 -6.55
C PHE A 330 -2.71 -9.46 -7.66
N GLU A 331 -2.71 -10.15 -8.79
CA GLU A 331 -1.80 -9.86 -9.91
C GLU A 331 -2.57 -9.86 -11.23
N ILE A 332 -2.26 -8.90 -12.10
CA ILE A 332 -2.81 -8.80 -13.45
C ILE A 332 -1.66 -8.98 -14.44
N TYR A 333 -1.92 -9.77 -15.47
CA TYR A 333 -1.01 -9.98 -16.59
C TYR A 333 -1.74 -9.65 -17.89
N LEU A 334 -1.09 -8.86 -18.72
CA LEU A 334 -1.56 -8.49 -20.05
C LEU A 334 -0.57 -9.01 -21.10
N ASP A 335 -1.07 -9.67 -22.12
CA ASP A 335 -0.26 -10.11 -23.25
C ASP A 335 -1.08 -9.95 -24.55
N GLY A 336 -0.84 -8.86 -25.27
CA GLY A 336 -1.70 -8.42 -26.34
C GLY A 336 -3.14 -8.20 -25.86
N ASP A 337 -4.09 -8.96 -26.41
CA ASP A 337 -5.50 -8.89 -26.03
C ASP A 337 -5.85 -9.87 -24.89
N LEU A 338 -4.90 -10.65 -24.41
CA LEU A 338 -5.12 -11.56 -23.29
C LEU A 338 -5.11 -10.79 -21.97
N PHE A 339 -6.24 -10.82 -21.26
CA PHE A 339 -6.35 -10.40 -19.88
C PHE A 339 -6.29 -11.62 -18.97
N LYS A 340 -5.40 -11.61 -18.01
CA LYS A 340 -5.27 -12.66 -16.99
C LYS A 340 -5.16 -12.00 -15.61
N VAL A 341 -5.97 -12.48 -14.67
CA VAL A 341 -5.89 -12.11 -13.25
C VAL A 341 -5.60 -13.35 -12.42
N GLN A 342 -4.74 -13.21 -11.42
CA GLN A 342 -4.43 -14.24 -10.43
C GLN A 342 -4.65 -13.70 -9.02
N ILE A 343 -5.28 -14.52 -8.18
CA ILE A 343 -5.51 -14.23 -6.75
C ILE A 343 -4.98 -15.41 -5.95
N GLY A 344 -4.15 -15.11 -4.95
CA GLY A 344 -3.55 -16.12 -4.08
C GLY A 344 -3.95 -15.94 -2.62
N PHE A 345 -4.30 -17.04 -1.94
CA PHE A 345 -4.53 -17.09 -0.50
C PHE A 345 -3.81 -18.28 0.11
N SER A 346 -3.32 -18.17 1.34
CA SER A 346 -2.78 -19.31 2.08
C SER A 346 -3.86 -20.35 2.31
N CYS A 347 -3.57 -21.62 1.98
CA CYS A 347 -4.46 -22.73 2.27
C CYS A 347 -4.50 -23.03 3.78
N LEU A 348 -5.68 -23.39 4.26
CA LEU A 348 -5.85 -24.02 5.56
C LEU A 348 -5.85 -25.55 5.40
N ASP A 349 -5.37 -26.26 6.42
CA ASP A 349 -5.40 -27.72 6.44
C ASP A 349 -6.84 -28.23 6.31
N VAL A 350 -7.00 -29.33 5.57
CA VAL A 350 -8.30 -30.03 5.51
C VAL A 350 -8.60 -30.59 6.91
N PRO A 351 -9.80 -30.40 7.47
CA PRO A 351 -10.16 -31.05 8.73
C PRO A 351 -10.01 -32.55 8.56
N GLN A 352 -9.18 -33.14 9.39
CA GLN A 352 -9.26 -34.61 9.52
C GLN A 352 -10.64 -34.93 10.10
N PRO A 353 -11.39 -35.88 9.53
CA PRO A 353 -12.64 -36.33 10.14
C PRO A 353 -12.30 -36.80 11.57
N GLU A 354 -12.99 -36.24 12.56
CA GLU A 354 -12.95 -36.78 13.92
C GLU A 354 -13.38 -38.22 13.84
N ILE A 355 -12.43 -39.14 14.01
CA ILE A 355 -12.74 -40.56 14.17
C ILE A 355 -13.34 -40.70 15.56
N GLU A 356 -14.68 -40.61 15.65
CA GLU A 356 -15.39 -41.07 16.85
C GLU A 356 -15.03 -42.54 17.05
N ILE A 357 -14.05 -42.79 17.90
CA ILE A 357 -13.78 -44.13 18.41
C ILE A 357 -14.94 -44.47 19.36
N GLN A 358 -16.01 -45.03 18.83
CA GLN A 358 -16.99 -45.73 19.65
C GLN A 358 -16.27 -46.90 20.32
N MET A 359 -15.78 -46.68 21.54
CA MET A 359 -15.39 -47.76 22.41
C MET A 359 -16.67 -48.53 22.78
N ARG A 360 -16.77 -49.75 22.25
CA ARG A 360 -17.68 -50.77 22.72
C ARG A 360 -17.10 -51.47 23.96
#